data_214166a4bd60f6104c93e3eb73fa2358
#
_entry.id   214166a4bd60f6104c93e3eb73fa2358
#
_cell.length_a   1.000
_cell.length_b   1.000
_cell.length_c   1.000
_cell.angle_alpha   90.00
_cell.angle_beta   90.00
_cell.angle_gamma   90.00
#
_symmetry.space_group_name_H-M   'P 1'
#
loop_
_entity.id
_entity.type
_entity.pdbx_description
1 polymer ?
#
loop_
_entity_poly.entity_id
_entity_poly.type
_entity_poly.pdbx_seq_one_letter_code
_entity_poly.pdbx_strand_id
1 'polypeptide(L)'
;MSYNSNLAEKVRNHLLKYPGLKIEEKKMFRGLTFMVNDKMCISVSGEKLMCRFDPAMQEKIAARKGFQPMIMKGKEYKGFCYVEAEGFRSTLELKYWIDLCLEFNPAAKASRKKKS
;
A
#
# COMPACT_ATOMS: atom_id res chain seq x y z
N MET A 1 -16.63 5.84 9.89
CA MET A 1 -15.83 5.30 8.85
C MET A 1 -14.42 5.12 9.29
N SER A 2 -13.85 4.04 8.94
CA SER A 2 -12.51 3.77 9.38
C SER A 2 -11.43 4.20 8.38
N TYR A 3 -11.81 4.81 7.28
CA TYR A 3 -10.82 5.27 6.32
C TYR A 3 -11.37 6.43 5.51
N ASN A 4 -10.45 7.19 4.90
CA ASN A 4 -10.81 8.33 4.09
C ASN A 4 -11.28 7.86 2.73
N SER A 5 -12.55 8.00 2.44
CA SER A 5 -13.11 7.49 1.20
C SER A 5 -12.63 8.25 -0.03
N ASN A 6 -12.30 9.53 0.11
CA ASN A 6 -11.78 10.28 -1.02
C ASN A 6 -10.39 9.77 -1.39
N LEU A 7 -9.59 9.44 -0.40
CA LEU A 7 -8.26 8.90 -0.66
C LEU A 7 -8.39 7.54 -1.31
N ALA A 8 -9.34 6.72 -0.82
CA ALA A 8 -9.55 5.41 -1.40
C ALA A 8 -9.94 5.52 -2.87
N GLU A 9 -10.77 6.52 -3.20
CA GLU A 9 -11.17 6.71 -4.57
C GLU A 9 -10.01 7.10 -5.45
N LYS A 10 -9.09 7.93 -4.94
CA LYS A 10 -7.92 8.32 -5.73
C LYS A 10 -7.03 7.12 -5.99
N VAL A 11 -6.87 6.25 -5.00
CA VAL A 11 -6.06 5.05 -5.16
C VAL A 11 -6.73 4.13 -6.19
N ARG A 12 -8.03 3.94 -6.06
CA ARG A 12 -8.77 3.08 -6.98
C ARG A 12 -8.64 3.57 -8.42
N ASN A 13 -8.80 4.87 -8.62
CA ASN A 13 -8.73 5.42 -9.96
C ASN A 13 -7.35 5.27 -10.57
N HIS A 14 -6.31 5.39 -9.76
CA HIS A 14 -4.96 5.23 -10.28
C HIS A 14 -4.72 3.76 -10.68
N LEU A 15 -5.18 2.82 -9.85
CA LEU A 15 -4.99 1.42 -10.16
C LEU A 15 -5.73 1.02 -11.42
N LEU A 16 -6.89 1.62 -11.67
CA LEU A 16 -7.67 1.28 -12.85
C LEU A 16 -7.02 1.73 -14.15
N LYS A 17 -5.97 2.56 -14.07
CA LYS A 17 -5.31 2.98 -15.29
C LYS A 17 -4.42 1.88 -15.84
N TYR A 18 -4.18 0.82 -15.08
CA TYR A 18 -3.33 -0.26 -15.52
C TYR A 18 -4.19 -1.44 -15.97
N PRO A 19 -4.31 -1.68 -17.26
CA PRO A 19 -5.13 -2.77 -17.75
C PRO A 19 -4.46 -4.10 -17.38
N GLY A 20 -5.24 -5.12 -17.22
CA GLY A 20 -4.68 -6.42 -16.94
C GLY A 20 -4.51 -6.75 -15.47
N LEU A 21 -4.71 -5.79 -14.59
CA LEU A 21 -4.60 -6.08 -13.17
C LEU A 21 -5.96 -6.55 -12.65
N LYS A 22 -5.90 -7.57 -11.80
CA LYS A 22 -7.12 -8.04 -11.16
C LYS A 22 -7.18 -7.34 -9.83
N ILE A 23 -8.07 -6.40 -9.67
CA ILE A 23 -8.15 -5.58 -8.48
C ILE A 23 -9.40 -5.88 -7.68
N GLU A 24 -9.22 -6.15 -6.39
CA GLU A 24 -10.33 -6.39 -5.49
C GLU A 24 -10.15 -5.50 -4.29
N GLU A 25 -11.24 -5.11 -3.66
CA GLU A 25 -11.20 -4.28 -2.47
C GLU A 25 -11.75 -5.08 -1.30
N LYS A 26 -11.02 -5.10 -0.20
CA LYS A 26 -11.45 -5.83 0.99
C LYS A 26 -11.26 -4.94 2.20
N LYS A 27 -12.15 -5.05 3.16
CA LYS A 27 -12.00 -4.28 4.38
C LYS A 27 -11.12 -5.07 5.31
N MET A 28 -9.95 -4.57 5.61
CA MET A 28 -9.03 -5.20 6.53
C MET A 28 -7.98 -4.18 6.94
N PHE A 29 -7.21 -4.46 7.95
CA PHE A 29 -6.20 -3.54 8.48
C PHE A 29 -6.83 -2.20 8.88
N ARG A 30 -8.07 -2.29 9.42
CA ARG A 30 -8.81 -1.10 9.84
C ARG A 30 -9.03 -0.11 8.70
N GLY A 31 -9.14 -0.59 7.50
CA GLY A 31 -9.35 0.28 6.36
C GLY A 31 -9.80 -0.50 5.16
N LEU A 32 -9.52 0.07 4.00
CA LEU A 32 -9.88 -0.56 2.74
C LEU A 32 -8.61 -0.98 2.03
N THR A 33 -8.46 -2.27 1.80
CA THR A 33 -7.25 -2.80 1.18
C THR A 33 -7.51 -3.14 -0.27
N PHE A 34 -6.59 -2.73 -1.13
CA PHE A 34 -6.68 -3.05 -2.55
C PHE A 34 -5.78 -4.24 -2.81
N MET A 35 -6.42 -5.35 -3.21
CA MET A 35 -5.70 -6.57 -3.55
C MET A 35 -5.44 -6.53 -5.04
N VAL A 36 -4.23 -6.78 -5.45
CA VAL A 36 -3.88 -6.81 -6.87
C VAL A 36 -3.36 -8.20 -7.16
N ASN A 37 -4.04 -8.88 -8.08
CA ASN A 37 -3.69 -10.25 -8.46
C ASN A 37 -3.61 -11.16 -7.24
N ASP A 38 -4.64 -11.02 -6.37
CA ASP A 38 -4.81 -11.85 -5.18
C ASP A 38 -3.77 -11.60 -4.09
N LYS A 39 -3.07 -10.46 -4.17
CA LYS A 39 -2.08 -10.13 -3.16
C LYS A 39 -2.36 -8.74 -2.62
N MET A 40 -2.12 -8.54 -1.33
CA MET A 40 -2.28 -7.23 -0.73
C MET A 40 -1.26 -6.29 -1.38
N CYS A 41 -1.71 -5.16 -1.86
CA CYS A 41 -0.84 -4.21 -2.52
C CYS A 41 -0.74 -2.90 -1.74
N ILE A 42 -1.87 -2.26 -1.51
CA ILE A 42 -1.88 -0.99 -0.82
C ILE A 42 -3.22 -0.85 -0.10
N SER A 43 -3.23 -0.15 1.00
CA SER A 43 -4.44 -0.01 1.80
C SER A 43 -4.59 1.43 2.25
N VAL A 44 -5.84 1.87 2.44
CA VAL A 44 -6.12 3.17 3.00
C VAL A 44 -6.64 2.91 4.41
N SER A 45 -5.89 3.36 5.41
CA SER A 45 -6.24 3.12 6.80
C SER A 45 -6.37 4.47 7.49
N GLY A 46 -7.57 4.86 7.84
CA GLY A 46 -7.80 6.18 8.37
C GLY A 46 -7.41 7.21 7.32
N GLU A 47 -6.50 8.10 7.68
CA GLU A 47 -6.03 9.12 6.75
C GLU A 47 -4.68 8.76 6.17
N LYS A 48 -4.22 7.53 6.38
CA LYS A 48 -2.89 7.12 5.94
C LYS A 48 -2.96 6.06 4.87
N LEU A 49 -1.85 5.90 4.17
CA LEU A 49 -1.70 4.76 3.27
C LEU A 49 -0.91 3.69 4.02
N MET A 50 -1.18 2.44 3.70
CA MET A 50 -0.37 1.33 4.20
C MET A 50 0.16 0.68 2.94
N CYS A 51 1.46 0.69 2.78
CA CYS A 51 2.10 0.25 1.55
C CYS A 51 2.90 -1.03 1.73
N ARG A 52 2.88 -1.88 0.72
CA ARG A 52 3.69 -3.09 0.71
C ARG A 52 4.64 -2.96 -0.45
N PHE A 53 5.93 -3.01 -0.17
CA PHE A 53 6.93 -2.80 -1.19
C PHE A 53 8.13 -3.73 -1.00
N ASP A 54 9.09 -3.66 -1.89
CA ASP A 54 10.27 -4.51 -1.83
C ASP A 54 11.06 -4.17 -0.56
N PRO A 55 11.27 -5.12 0.34
CA PRO A 55 12.01 -4.86 1.56
C PRO A 55 13.39 -4.26 1.34
N ALA A 56 14.00 -4.53 0.18
CA ALA A 56 15.30 -3.97 -0.13
C ALA A 56 15.25 -2.45 -0.27
N MET A 57 14.06 -1.88 -0.45
CA MET A 57 13.91 -0.44 -0.60
C MET A 57 13.72 0.26 0.75
N GLN A 58 13.67 -0.50 1.84
CA GLN A 58 13.34 0.05 3.14
C GLN A 58 14.15 1.30 3.52
N GLU A 59 15.45 1.23 3.41
CA GLU A 59 16.27 2.36 3.81
C GLU A 59 16.06 3.58 2.94
N LYS A 60 15.90 3.35 1.65
CA LYS A 60 15.70 4.44 0.72
C LYS A 60 14.35 5.10 0.96
N ILE A 61 13.33 4.28 1.17
CA ILE A 61 11.99 4.79 1.37
C ILE A 61 11.84 5.49 2.72
N ALA A 62 12.57 5.02 3.71
CA ALA A 62 12.46 5.59 5.05
C ALA A 62 12.82 7.07 5.11
N ALA A 63 13.54 7.56 4.12
CA ALA A 63 13.90 8.97 4.10
C ALA A 63 12.82 9.85 3.50
N ARG A 64 11.76 9.26 2.97
CA ARG A 64 10.73 10.07 2.34
C ARG A 64 9.75 10.66 3.36
N LYS A 65 9.21 11.83 3.01
CA LYS A 65 8.29 12.49 3.89
C LYS A 65 7.07 11.64 4.14
N GLY A 66 6.61 11.58 5.35
CA GLY A 66 5.41 10.85 5.71
C GLY A 66 5.62 9.38 6.05
N PHE A 67 6.81 8.86 5.78
CA PHE A 67 7.09 7.45 6.05
C PHE A 67 7.00 7.15 7.54
N GLN A 68 6.35 6.05 7.87
CA GLN A 68 6.34 5.56 9.24
C GLN A 68 6.49 4.05 9.17
N PRO A 69 7.46 3.49 9.86
CA PRO A 69 7.68 2.04 9.80
C PRO A 69 6.52 1.31 10.46
N MET A 70 6.28 0.09 10.03
CA MET A 70 5.27 -0.74 10.65
C MET A 70 5.97 -1.54 11.72
N ILE A 71 5.57 -1.33 12.97
CA ILE A 71 6.17 -2.02 14.10
C ILE A 71 5.14 -2.97 14.67
N MET A 72 5.50 -4.22 14.82
CA MET A 72 4.62 -5.19 15.42
C MET A 72 5.41 -6.00 16.43
N LYS A 73 4.90 -6.07 17.65
CA LYS A 73 5.55 -6.79 18.73
C LYS A 73 6.99 -6.34 18.90
N GLY A 74 7.20 -5.04 18.79
CA GLY A 74 8.53 -4.48 19.01
C GLY A 74 9.50 -4.62 17.86
N LYS A 75 9.06 -5.21 16.75
CA LYS A 75 9.94 -5.38 15.61
C LYS A 75 9.46 -4.61 14.41
N GLU A 76 10.40 -4.09 13.64
CA GLU A 76 10.08 -3.37 12.43
C GLU A 76 9.87 -4.38 11.31
N TYR A 77 8.75 -4.30 10.62
CA TYR A 77 8.48 -5.17 9.50
C TYR A 77 8.95 -4.49 8.23
N LYS A 78 10.02 -4.99 7.65
CA LYS A 78 10.52 -4.41 6.42
C LYS A 78 9.61 -4.81 5.27
N GLY A 79 9.44 -3.92 4.33
CA GLY A 79 8.56 -4.18 3.21
C GLY A 79 7.14 -3.68 3.42
N PHE A 80 6.86 -3.11 4.59
CA PHE A 80 5.56 -2.52 4.88
C PHE A 80 5.79 -1.19 5.57
N CYS A 81 4.94 -0.22 5.30
CA CYS A 81 5.02 1.04 6.02
C CYS A 81 3.67 1.74 5.95
N TYR A 82 3.51 2.74 6.81
CA TYR A 82 2.39 3.64 6.72
C TYR A 82 2.94 4.93 6.15
N VAL A 83 2.11 5.68 5.45
CA VAL A 83 2.51 6.98 4.94
C VAL A 83 1.49 8.00 5.42
N GLU A 84 1.97 9.02 6.14
CA GLU A 84 1.09 10.06 6.62
C GLU A 84 0.68 10.97 5.47
N ALA A 85 -0.39 11.71 5.64
CA ALA A 85 -0.92 12.55 4.58
C ALA A 85 0.12 13.49 3.97
N GLU A 86 1.07 13.96 4.77
CA GLU A 86 2.08 14.87 4.25
C GLU A 86 2.96 14.21 3.19
N GLY A 87 2.96 12.92 3.11
CA GLY A 87 3.77 12.20 2.13
C GLY A 87 3.12 12.01 0.79
N PHE A 88 1.82 12.35 0.66
CA PHE A 88 1.16 12.22 -0.62
C PHE A 88 0.19 13.37 -0.88
N ARG A 89 0.62 14.60 -0.60
CA ARG A 89 -0.23 15.74 -0.83
C ARG A 89 -0.47 16.03 -2.29
N SER A 90 0.49 15.73 -3.15
CA SER A 90 0.33 15.99 -4.56
C SER A 90 -0.01 14.69 -5.27
N THR A 91 -0.56 14.82 -6.48
CA THR A 91 -0.88 13.65 -7.28
C THR A 91 0.38 12.86 -7.61
N LEU A 92 1.50 13.56 -7.84
CA LEU A 92 2.75 12.86 -8.15
C LEU A 92 3.27 12.07 -6.95
N GLU A 93 3.11 12.61 -5.75
CA GLU A 93 3.55 11.90 -4.57
C GLU A 93 2.69 10.67 -4.33
N LEU A 94 1.39 10.81 -4.51
CA LEU A 94 0.50 9.66 -4.32
C LEU A 94 0.83 8.59 -5.34
N LYS A 95 1.07 9.01 -6.59
CA LYS A 95 1.40 8.07 -7.65
C LYS A 95 2.68 7.33 -7.31
N TYR A 96 3.66 8.02 -6.73
CA TYR A 96 4.92 7.38 -6.37
C TYR A 96 4.68 6.19 -5.43
N TRP A 97 3.88 6.40 -4.39
CA TRP A 97 3.64 5.34 -3.44
C TRP A 97 2.86 4.17 -4.04
N ILE A 98 1.87 4.48 -4.87
CA ILE A 98 1.09 3.42 -5.49
C ILE A 98 1.95 2.62 -6.46
N ASP A 99 2.75 3.30 -7.27
CA ASP A 99 3.60 2.61 -8.24
C ASP A 99 4.68 1.79 -7.55
N LEU A 100 5.19 2.26 -6.42
CA LEU A 100 6.18 1.51 -5.66
C LEU A 100 5.58 0.17 -5.24
N CYS A 101 4.32 0.19 -4.80
CA CYS A 101 3.65 -1.04 -4.40
C CYS A 101 3.39 -1.94 -5.60
N LEU A 102 3.02 -1.36 -6.74
CA LEU A 102 2.75 -2.15 -7.93
C LEU A 102 4.01 -2.80 -8.47
N GLU A 103 5.15 -2.13 -8.34
CA GLU A 103 6.39 -2.70 -8.83
C GLU A 103 6.76 -3.97 -8.08
N PHE A 104 6.42 -4.03 -6.80
CA PHE A 104 6.74 -5.19 -6.01
C PHE A 104 5.67 -6.28 -6.14
N ASN A 105 4.47 -5.91 -6.55
CA ASN A 105 3.35 -6.84 -6.55
C ASN A 105 3.63 -8.19 -7.20
N PRO A 106 4.28 -8.26 -8.36
CA PRO A 106 4.51 -9.58 -8.96
C PRO A 106 5.38 -10.49 -8.12
N ALA A 107 6.27 -9.92 -7.32
CA ALA A 107 7.14 -10.70 -6.47
C ALA A 107 6.57 -10.96 -5.09
N ALA A 108 5.46 -10.31 -4.76
CA ALA A 108 4.86 -10.46 -3.45
C ALA A 108 4.20 -11.82 -3.34
N LYS A 109 4.12 -12.34 -2.13
CA LYS A 109 3.45 -13.61 -1.93
C LYS A 109 1.99 -13.35 -1.65
N ALA A 110 1.13 -14.27 -2.03
CA ALA A 110 -0.28 -14.13 -1.80
C ALA A 110 -0.51 -14.00 -0.31
N SER A 111 -1.48 -13.20 0.08
CA SER A 111 -1.74 -13.00 1.48
C SER A 111 -2.27 -14.28 2.11
N ARG A 112 -2.89 -15.21 1.31
CA ARG A 112 -3.36 -16.41 1.83
C ARG A 112 -2.39 -17.47 1.52
N LYS A 113 -2.06 -18.32 2.46
CA LYS A 113 -1.15 -19.37 2.22
C LYS A 113 -1.68 -20.29 1.19
N LYS A 114 -0.94 -20.54 0.20
CA LYS A 114 -1.37 -21.35 -0.81
C LYS A 114 -1.03 -22.74 -0.51
N LYS A 115 -1.88 -23.60 -0.72
CA LYS A 115 -1.68 -24.89 -0.45
C LYS A 115 -1.09 -25.45 -1.57
N SER A 116 -0.20 -25.92 -1.62
CA SER A 116 0.30 -26.37 -2.84
C SER A 116 0.48 -27.74 -3.01
#